data_597f481b26553fdb9819764cddd17c9c
#
_entry.id   597f481b26553fdb9819764cddd17c9c
#
_cell.length_a   1.000
_cell.length_b   1.000
_cell.length_c   1.000
_cell.angle_alpha   90.00
_cell.angle_beta   90.00
_cell.angle_gamma   90.00
#
_symmetry.space_group_name_H-M   'P 1'
#
loop_
_entity.id
_entity.type
_entity.pdbx_description
1 polymer ?
#
loop_
_entity_poly.entity_id
_entity_poly.type
_entity_poly.pdbx_seq_one_letter_code
_entity_poly.pdbx_strand_id
1 'polypeptide(L)'
;EPMARALGAVPLSQKGDRLTLAVCDPARPGLRAELQELTGRICELVLGSEADVLEATDRAYQAAARVSDAVRVFEARVSERAVVAEVDQVDANAPVVQVVSQVLTQAVRDGASDVHIEPMGERVRVRNRVDGALHEVLSLPQSMAQALVSRIKIMADMNIVERRRPQDGQIETVIDGKELDVRVSTTSTVHGEKTVLRILDKSRALYDVNTLGMPEETAALYKDIIRSPYGMVVCAGPTGSGKTTTLYASLMAINSDEINVMTVEDPVEYTFPTINQIGIHEQAGVTFAFTTSKLKDRGKFRENLRTAIRHGLSEDGAARRSGASFAKPSS
;
A
#
# COMPACT_ATOMS: atom_id res chain seq x y z
N GLU A 1 -13.66 -7.64 24.91
CA GLU A 1 -14.17 -8.92 24.34
C GLU A 1 -15.42 -9.43 25.07
N PRO A 2 -15.41 -9.68 26.38
CA PRO A 2 -16.61 -10.24 27.05
C PRO A 2 -17.87 -9.39 26.85
N MET A 3 -17.75 -8.07 26.93
CA MET A 3 -18.87 -7.15 26.71
C MET A 3 -19.34 -7.12 25.25
N ALA A 4 -18.43 -7.11 24.27
CA ALA A 4 -18.77 -7.13 22.86
C ALA A 4 -19.57 -8.41 22.52
N ARG A 5 -19.16 -9.55 23.07
CA ARG A 5 -19.91 -10.82 22.94
C ARG A 5 -21.26 -10.79 23.65
N ALA A 6 -21.30 -10.28 24.88
CA ALA A 6 -22.53 -10.20 25.68
C ALA A 6 -23.58 -9.26 25.05
N LEU A 7 -23.12 -8.19 24.41
CA LEU A 7 -24.00 -7.22 23.75
C LEU A 7 -24.24 -7.55 22.27
N GLY A 8 -23.55 -8.55 21.70
CA GLY A 8 -23.61 -8.87 20.29
C GLY A 8 -23.31 -7.66 19.42
N ALA A 9 -22.25 -6.90 19.76
CA ALA A 9 -21.91 -5.64 19.12
C ALA A 9 -20.44 -5.62 18.70
N VAL A 10 -20.18 -5.27 17.45
CA VAL A 10 -18.81 -5.11 16.92
C VAL A 10 -18.65 -3.74 16.25
N PRO A 11 -17.57 -2.98 16.56
CA PRO A 11 -17.32 -1.71 15.90
C PRO A 11 -16.90 -1.90 14.44
N LEU A 12 -17.54 -1.17 13.53
CA LEU A 12 -17.25 -1.19 12.10
C LEU A 12 -16.41 0.01 11.66
N SER A 13 -16.76 1.22 12.12
CA SER A 13 -16.06 2.44 11.74
C SER A 13 -16.24 3.54 12.78
N GLN A 14 -15.29 4.47 12.79
CA GLN A 14 -15.35 5.67 13.63
C GLN A 14 -15.14 6.90 12.76
N LYS A 15 -16.04 7.88 12.88
CA LYS A 15 -15.90 9.20 12.24
C LYS A 15 -16.08 10.30 13.30
N GLY A 16 -14.97 10.90 13.73
CA GLY A 16 -14.98 11.87 14.82
C GLY A 16 -15.50 11.26 16.12
N ASP A 17 -16.61 11.81 16.64
CA ASP A 17 -17.28 11.33 17.85
C ASP A 17 -18.36 10.27 17.61
N ARG A 18 -18.59 9.91 16.35
CA ARG A 18 -19.56 8.88 15.95
C ARG A 18 -18.88 7.53 15.75
N LEU A 19 -19.45 6.49 16.37
CA LEU A 19 -19.04 5.11 16.29
C LEU A 19 -20.17 4.28 15.66
N THR A 20 -19.91 3.69 14.49
CA THR A 20 -20.85 2.76 13.86
C THR A 20 -20.59 1.35 14.36
N LEU A 21 -21.61 0.70 14.87
CA LEU A 21 -21.55 -0.65 15.43
C LEU A 21 -22.52 -1.58 14.69
N ALA A 22 -22.04 -2.74 14.24
CA ALA A 22 -22.93 -3.82 13.86
C ALA A 22 -23.43 -4.53 15.10
N VAL A 23 -24.73 -4.76 15.15
CA VAL A 23 -25.42 -5.43 16.27
C VAL A 23 -26.44 -6.44 15.74
N CYS A 24 -26.66 -7.50 16.49
CA CYS A 24 -27.63 -8.54 16.10
C CYS A 24 -29.08 -8.08 16.19
N ASP A 25 -29.38 -7.18 17.14
CA ASP A 25 -30.73 -6.59 17.32
C ASP A 25 -30.64 -5.09 17.63
N PRO A 26 -30.66 -4.22 16.62
CA PRO A 26 -30.62 -2.78 16.84
C PRO A 26 -31.89 -2.19 17.49
N ALA A 27 -32.99 -2.98 17.55
CA ALA A 27 -34.24 -2.59 18.18
C ALA A 27 -34.31 -2.93 19.67
N ARG A 28 -33.31 -3.63 20.23
CA ARG A 28 -33.25 -3.96 21.66
C ARG A 28 -33.33 -2.69 22.51
N PRO A 29 -34.34 -2.61 23.41
CA PRO A 29 -34.50 -1.44 24.28
C PRO A 29 -33.25 -1.18 25.13
N GLY A 30 -32.77 0.07 25.16
CA GLY A 30 -31.62 0.47 25.97
C GLY A 30 -30.25 0.17 25.37
N LEU A 31 -30.10 -0.69 24.38
CA LEU A 31 -28.81 -1.10 23.82
C LEU A 31 -27.95 0.08 23.35
N ARG A 32 -28.56 1.06 22.66
CA ARG A 32 -27.85 2.24 22.18
C ARG A 32 -27.32 3.08 23.33
N ALA A 33 -28.10 3.28 24.41
CA ALA A 33 -27.69 4.05 25.56
C ALA A 33 -26.56 3.35 26.31
N GLU A 34 -26.66 2.03 26.48
CA GLU A 34 -25.63 1.19 27.09
C GLU A 34 -24.30 1.26 26.32
N LEU A 35 -24.34 1.16 24.98
CA LEU A 35 -23.18 1.28 24.12
C LEU A 35 -22.57 2.69 24.13
N GLN A 36 -23.40 3.75 24.21
CA GLN A 36 -22.92 5.12 24.34
C GLN A 36 -22.24 5.38 25.69
N GLU A 37 -22.80 4.83 26.78
CA GLU A 37 -22.20 4.92 28.11
C GLU A 37 -20.84 4.21 28.15
N LEU A 38 -20.75 3.00 27.58
CA LEU A 38 -19.52 2.21 27.55
C LEU A 38 -18.43 2.83 26.65
N THR A 39 -18.81 3.45 25.55
CA THR A 39 -17.83 3.98 24.58
C THR A 39 -17.54 5.46 24.75
N GLY A 40 -18.39 6.20 25.47
CA GLY A 40 -18.33 7.66 25.58
C GLY A 40 -18.59 8.37 24.24
N ARG A 41 -19.24 7.71 23.26
CA ARG A 41 -19.41 8.20 21.89
C ARG A 41 -20.84 8.07 21.41
N ILE A 42 -21.18 8.82 20.37
CA ILE A 42 -22.48 8.71 19.70
C ILE A 42 -22.48 7.41 18.88
N CYS A 43 -23.33 6.45 19.25
CA CYS A 43 -23.39 5.15 18.60
C CYS A 43 -24.50 5.11 17.51
N GLU A 44 -24.09 4.75 16.29
CA GLU A 44 -24.99 4.41 15.18
C GLU A 44 -25.02 2.88 15.05
N LEU A 45 -26.23 2.29 15.17
CA LEU A 45 -26.39 0.85 15.14
C LEU A 45 -26.83 0.41 13.73
N VAL A 46 -26.14 -0.62 13.21
CA VAL A 46 -26.43 -1.28 11.93
C VAL A 46 -26.76 -2.75 12.23
N LEU A 47 -27.77 -3.28 11.56
CA LEU A 47 -28.14 -4.68 11.68
C LEU A 47 -27.10 -5.57 11.02
N GLY A 48 -26.58 -6.54 11.77
CA GLY A 48 -25.74 -7.63 11.29
C GLY A 48 -26.37 -8.99 11.62
N SER A 49 -26.07 -10.03 10.86
CA SER A 49 -26.45 -11.38 11.28
C SER A 49 -25.66 -11.79 12.52
N GLU A 50 -26.23 -12.66 13.36
CA GLU A 50 -25.55 -13.15 14.57
C GLU A 50 -24.23 -13.84 14.20
N ALA A 51 -24.21 -14.62 13.12
CA ALA A 51 -23.02 -15.29 12.63
C ALA A 51 -21.93 -14.29 12.21
N ASP A 52 -22.28 -13.24 11.45
CA ASP A 52 -21.32 -12.24 10.99
C ASP A 52 -20.76 -11.40 12.14
N VAL A 53 -21.61 -11.01 13.10
CA VAL A 53 -21.20 -10.24 14.28
C VAL A 53 -20.28 -11.06 15.17
N LEU A 54 -20.57 -12.35 15.39
CA LEU A 54 -19.71 -13.25 16.14
C LEU A 54 -18.37 -13.46 15.43
N GLU A 55 -18.38 -13.74 14.14
CA GLU A 55 -17.17 -13.94 13.34
C GLU A 55 -16.29 -12.68 13.32
N ALA A 56 -16.88 -11.49 13.13
CA ALA A 56 -16.17 -10.23 13.17
C ALA A 56 -15.58 -9.93 14.56
N THR A 57 -16.33 -10.26 15.63
CA THR A 57 -15.87 -10.15 17.02
C THR A 57 -14.67 -11.06 17.25
N ASP A 58 -14.77 -12.34 16.86
CA ASP A 58 -13.69 -13.31 16.99
C ASP A 58 -12.44 -12.87 16.25
N ARG A 59 -12.58 -12.40 15.02
CA ARG A 59 -11.44 -11.89 14.24
C ARG A 59 -10.76 -10.70 14.90
N ALA A 60 -11.54 -9.71 15.36
CA ALA A 60 -11.00 -8.49 15.97
C ALA A 60 -10.22 -8.79 17.25
N TYR A 61 -10.78 -9.62 18.12
CA TYR A 61 -10.17 -9.91 19.42
C TYR A 61 -9.04 -10.95 19.34
N GLN A 62 -9.13 -11.95 18.44
CA GLN A 62 -8.02 -12.89 18.22
C GLN A 62 -6.77 -12.19 17.66
N ALA A 63 -6.93 -11.22 16.76
CA ALA A 63 -5.81 -10.43 16.24
C ALA A 63 -5.13 -9.65 17.37
N ALA A 64 -5.90 -8.94 18.20
CA ALA A 64 -5.38 -8.18 19.33
C ALA A 64 -4.72 -9.08 20.39
N ALA A 65 -5.31 -10.24 20.69
CA ALA A 65 -4.77 -11.20 21.64
C ALA A 65 -3.41 -11.76 21.19
N ARG A 66 -3.26 -12.13 19.90
CA ARG A 66 -2.00 -12.64 19.35
C ARG A 66 -0.88 -11.61 19.42
N VAL A 67 -1.16 -10.32 19.13
CA VAL A 67 -0.17 -9.26 19.28
C VAL A 67 0.21 -9.08 20.74
N SER A 68 -0.78 -9.06 21.66
CA SER A 68 -0.52 -8.94 23.10
C SER A 68 0.35 -10.08 23.63
N ASP A 69 0.07 -11.31 23.22
CA ASP A 69 0.87 -12.47 23.61
C ASP A 69 2.29 -12.40 23.02
N ALA A 70 2.45 -11.99 21.76
CA ALA A 70 3.76 -11.82 21.15
C ALA A 70 4.59 -10.71 21.86
N VAL A 71 3.95 -9.60 22.22
CA VAL A 71 4.59 -8.53 23.02
C VAL A 71 5.05 -9.07 24.36
N ARG A 72 4.19 -9.77 25.10
CA ARG A 72 4.52 -10.36 26.40
C ARG A 72 5.70 -11.34 26.33
N VAL A 73 5.71 -12.21 25.32
CA VAL A 73 6.81 -13.16 25.10
C VAL A 73 8.10 -12.43 24.74
N PHE A 74 8.03 -11.36 23.95
CA PHE A 74 9.19 -10.55 23.61
C PHE A 74 9.76 -9.85 24.86
N GLU A 75 8.93 -9.20 25.67
CA GLU A 75 9.36 -8.54 26.91
C GLU A 75 9.98 -9.50 27.91
N ALA A 76 9.42 -10.71 28.07
CA ALA A 76 9.99 -11.75 28.91
C ALA A 76 11.39 -12.14 28.42
N ARG A 77 11.58 -12.34 27.10
CA ARG A 77 12.90 -12.65 26.50
C ARG A 77 13.92 -11.52 26.65
N VAL A 78 13.49 -10.25 26.55
CA VAL A 78 14.35 -9.08 26.76
C VAL A 78 14.80 -9.00 28.22
N SER A 79 13.93 -9.31 29.18
CA SER A 79 14.25 -9.33 30.61
C SER A 79 15.24 -10.43 30.98
N GLU A 80 15.22 -11.56 30.28
CA GLU A 80 16.16 -12.68 30.50
C GLU A 80 17.50 -12.49 29.77
N ARG A 81 17.56 -11.67 28.72
CA ARG A 81 18.75 -11.42 27.90
C ARG A 81 19.21 -9.97 27.98
N ALA A 82 19.83 -9.62 29.10
CA ALA A 82 20.74 -8.47 29.17
C ALA A 82 22.10 -8.81 28.51
N VAL A 83 22.11 -9.45 27.35
CA VAL A 83 23.32 -9.73 26.56
C VAL A 83 22.97 -9.70 25.07
N VAL A 84 23.70 -8.85 24.35
CA VAL A 84 23.82 -8.79 22.89
C VAL A 84 23.79 -10.19 22.28
N ALA A 85 22.80 -10.46 21.43
CA ALA A 85 22.90 -11.62 20.56
C ALA A 85 22.06 -11.44 19.28
N GLU A 86 22.76 -11.43 18.20
CA GLU A 86 22.52 -12.06 16.91
C GLU A 86 21.05 -12.21 16.51
N VAL A 87 20.64 -11.28 15.64
CA VAL A 87 19.44 -11.40 14.80
C VAL A 87 19.73 -12.38 13.65
N ASP A 88 20.32 -13.52 13.98
CA ASP A 88 20.53 -14.62 13.03
C ASP A 88 19.63 -15.79 13.43
N GLN A 89 18.56 -15.88 12.74
CA GLN A 89 17.78 -17.03 12.28
C GLN A 89 16.30 -16.63 12.16
N VAL A 90 15.77 -16.89 10.97
CA VAL A 90 14.37 -16.66 10.58
C VAL A 90 13.50 -17.72 11.28
N ASP A 91 13.31 -17.58 12.58
CA ASP A 91 12.29 -18.34 13.27
C ASP A 91 10.93 -17.66 13.00
N ALA A 92 10.11 -18.31 12.18
CA ALA A 92 8.76 -17.83 11.86
C ALA A 92 7.90 -17.64 13.12
N ASN A 93 8.25 -18.28 14.24
CA ASN A 93 7.60 -18.18 15.54
C ASN A 93 8.17 -17.05 16.41
N ALA A 94 9.20 -16.33 15.96
CA ALA A 94 9.72 -15.21 16.74
C ALA A 94 8.62 -14.14 16.94
N PRO A 95 8.47 -13.58 18.15
CA PRO A 95 7.42 -12.61 18.48
C PRO A 95 7.36 -11.43 17.51
N VAL A 96 8.52 -10.92 17.08
CA VAL A 96 8.63 -9.79 16.15
C VAL A 96 8.10 -10.15 14.76
N VAL A 97 8.36 -11.38 14.29
CA VAL A 97 7.86 -11.88 12.99
C VAL A 97 6.34 -11.94 13.01
N GLN A 98 5.77 -12.44 14.11
CA GLN A 98 4.31 -12.50 14.29
C GLN A 98 3.67 -11.11 14.30
N VAL A 99 4.28 -10.14 15.01
CA VAL A 99 3.79 -8.76 15.05
C VAL A 99 3.81 -8.11 13.66
N VAL A 100 4.92 -8.22 12.92
CA VAL A 100 5.02 -7.64 11.56
C VAL A 100 3.98 -8.29 10.62
N SER A 101 3.86 -9.61 10.66
CA SER A 101 2.86 -10.34 9.86
C SER A 101 1.44 -9.89 10.19
N GLN A 102 1.13 -9.74 11.48
CA GLN A 102 -0.19 -9.31 11.94
C GLN A 102 -0.51 -7.87 11.51
N VAL A 103 0.47 -6.96 11.64
CA VAL A 103 0.34 -5.56 11.20
C VAL A 103 0.03 -5.49 9.70
N LEU A 104 0.76 -6.23 8.87
CA LEU A 104 0.52 -6.26 7.43
C LEU A 104 -0.84 -6.90 7.10
N THR A 105 -1.18 -8.02 7.72
CA THR A 105 -2.47 -8.70 7.51
C THR A 105 -3.64 -7.79 7.87
N GLN A 106 -3.55 -7.11 9.02
CA GLN A 106 -4.59 -6.17 9.44
C GLN A 106 -4.71 -4.99 8.48
N ALA A 107 -3.59 -4.41 8.05
CA ALA A 107 -3.59 -3.31 7.10
C ALA A 107 -4.25 -3.69 5.76
N VAL A 108 -3.99 -4.90 5.26
CA VAL A 108 -4.64 -5.41 4.02
C VAL A 108 -6.15 -5.58 4.21
N ARG A 109 -6.59 -6.09 5.35
CA ARG A 109 -8.01 -6.26 5.68
C ARG A 109 -8.73 -4.93 5.84
N ASP A 110 -8.06 -3.93 6.43
CA ASP A 110 -8.58 -2.58 6.60
C ASP A 110 -8.61 -1.80 5.26
N GLY A 111 -8.04 -2.34 4.18
CA GLY A 111 -7.90 -1.64 2.91
C GLY A 111 -6.94 -0.45 2.98
N ALA A 112 -5.95 -0.51 3.86
CA ALA A 112 -4.99 0.56 4.05
C ALA A 112 -4.07 0.73 2.83
N SER A 113 -3.80 1.97 2.44
CA SER A 113 -2.82 2.30 1.41
C SER A 113 -1.38 2.32 1.95
N ASP A 114 -1.22 2.75 3.21
CA ASP A 114 0.09 2.86 3.84
C ASP A 114 0.01 2.42 5.32
N VAL A 115 1.09 1.82 5.81
CA VAL A 115 1.31 1.55 7.24
C VAL A 115 2.49 2.39 7.71
N HIS A 116 2.31 3.11 8.79
CA HIS A 116 3.34 3.92 9.44
C HIS A 116 3.72 3.30 10.77
N ILE A 117 4.99 2.94 10.94
CA ILE A 117 5.57 2.45 12.19
C ILE A 117 6.49 3.54 12.72
N GLU A 118 6.08 4.15 13.83
CA GLU A 118 6.65 5.40 14.32
C GLU A 118 7.12 5.26 15.77
N PRO A 119 8.43 5.23 16.02
CA PRO A 119 8.97 5.37 17.38
C PRO A 119 8.63 6.75 17.97
N MET A 120 8.07 6.78 19.18
CA MET A 120 7.54 7.98 19.83
C MET A 120 8.02 8.13 21.29
N GLY A 121 9.31 8.00 21.53
CA GLY A 121 9.87 8.10 22.89
C GLY A 121 9.62 6.83 23.71
N GLU A 122 8.47 6.68 24.34
CA GLU A 122 8.16 5.55 25.23
C GLU A 122 7.47 4.37 24.52
N ARG A 123 6.95 4.58 23.33
CA ARG A 123 6.18 3.59 22.58
C ARG A 123 6.47 3.64 21.08
N VAL A 124 6.15 2.56 20.38
CA VAL A 124 6.06 2.51 18.92
C VAL A 124 4.60 2.60 18.54
N ARG A 125 4.25 3.63 17.79
CA ARG A 125 2.90 3.84 17.28
C ARG A 125 2.79 3.26 15.87
N VAL A 126 1.80 2.41 15.63
CA VAL A 126 1.47 1.89 14.30
C VAL A 126 0.16 2.53 13.84
N ARG A 127 0.20 3.13 12.65
CA ARG A 127 -0.98 3.77 12.04
C ARG A 127 -1.20 3.26 10.63
N ASN A 128 -2.45 2.97 10.29
CA ASN A 128 -2.89 2.66 8.93
C ASN A 128 -3.45 3.92 8.28
N ARG A 129 -3.13 4.14 7.00
CA ARG A 129 -3.80 5.15 6.19
C ARG A 129 -4.96 4.49 5.45
N VAL A 130 -6.17 4.84 5.83
CA VAL A 130 -7.41 4.36 5.19
C VAL A 130 -8.17 5.58 4.68
N ASP A 131 -8.58 5.58 3.42
CA ASP A 131 -9.28 6.69 2.77
C ASP A 131 -8.58 8.05 2.96
N GLY A 132 -7.24 8.06 2.92
CA GLY A 132 -6.41 9.25 3.07
C GLY A 132 -6.14 9.68 4.52
N ALA A 133 -6.87 9.17 5.51
CA ALA A 133 -6.70 9.50 6.91
C ALA A 133 -5.83 8.48 7.64
N LEU A 134 -5.01 8.94 8.60
CA LEU A 134 -4.18 8.08 9.45
C LEU A 134 -4.94 7.70 10.74
N HIS A 135 -5.08 6.40 10.98
CA HIS A 135 -5.71 5.84 12.17
C HIS A 135 -4.69 5.03 12.97
N GLU A 136 -4.58 5.29 14.28
CA GLU A 136 -3.74 4.46 15.16
C GLU A 136 -4.43 3.10 15.36
N VAL A 137 -3.72 2.03 14.99
CA VAL A 137 -4.24 0.65 15.06
C VAL A 137 -3.54 -0.17 16.13
N LEU A 138 -2.31 0.22 16.51
CA LEU A 138 -1.53 -0.53 17.48
C LEU A 138 -0.54 0.39 18.19
N SER A 139 -0.32 0.12 19.48
CA SER A 139 0.73 0.72 20.30
C SER A 139 1.59 -0.39 20.88
N LEU A 140 2.90 -0.35 20.65
CA LEU A 140 3.87 -1.37 21.06
C LEU A 140 4.90 -0.75 21.99
N PRO A 141 5.56 -1.53 22.86
CA PRO A 141 6.66 -1.05 23.70
C PRO A 141 7.82 -0.53 22.85
N GLN A 142 8.49 0.52 23.32
CA GLN A 142 9.67 1.08 22.66
C GLN A 142 10.81 0.06 22.49
N SER A 143 10.92 -0.91 23.39
CA SER A 143 11.89 -2.00 23.32
C SER A 143 11.79 -2.83 22.03
N MET A 144 10.62 -2.87 21.38
CA MET A 144 10.41 -3.56 20.11
C MET A 144 10.81 -2.74 18.86
N ALA A 145 11.04 -1.43 19.00
CA ALA A 145 11.25 -0.54 17.86
C ALA A 145 12.36 -1.03 16.91
N GLN A 146 13.53 -1.32 17.48
CA GLN A 146 14.68 -1.75 16.69
C GLN A 146 14.47 -3.12 16.02
N ALA A 147 13.86 -4.05 16.75
CA ALA A 147 13.62 -5.40 16.25
C ALA A 147 12.59 -5.40 15.11
N LEU A 148 11.52 -4.59 15.22
CA LEU A 148 10.52 -4.40 14.17
C LEU A 148 11.15 -3.86 12.88
N VAL A 149 11.93 -2.76 13.00
CA VAL A 149 12.58 -2.14 11.84
C VAL A 149 13.59 -3.11 11.22
N SER A 150 14.40 -3.80 12.03
CA SER A 150 15.36 -4.80 11.51
C SER A 150 14.66 -5.93 10.76
N ARG A 151 13.53 -6.44 11.28
CA ARG A 151 12.76 -7.47 10.60
C ARG A 151 12.20 -6.98 9.26
N ILE A 152 11.66 -5.78 9.21
CA ILE A 152 11.14 -5.18 7.97
C ILE A 152 12.27 -4.96 6.97
N LYS A 153 13.45 -4.48 7.41
CA LYS A 153 14.62 -4.32 6.55
C LYS A 153 15.08 -5.66 5.94
N ILE A 154 15.09 -6.73 6.73
CA ILE A 154 15.42 -8.08 6.22
C ILE A 154 14.40 -8.50 5.15
N MET A 155 13.11 -8.30 5.39
CA MET A 155 12.06 -8.64 4.43
C MET A 155 12.15 -7.83 3.13
N ALA A 156 12.67 -6.60 3.20
CA ALA A 156 12.78 -5.66 2.08
C ALA A 156 14.17 -5.63 1.43
N ASP A 157 15.05 -6.56 1.78
CA ASP A 157 16.47 -6.65 1.30
C ASP A 157 17.26 -5.36 1.53
N MET A 158 17.07 -4.73 2.70
CA MET A 158 17.70 -3.48 3.10
C MET A 158 18.85 -3.75 4.10
N ASN A 159 19.79 -2.81 4.21
CA ASN A 159 20.90 -2.90 5.14
C ASN A 159 20.43 -2.67 6.59
N ILE A 160 20.51 -3.70 7.43
CA ILE A 160 20.11 -3.67 8.85
C ILE A 160 21.08 -2.92 9.76
N VAL A 161 22.34 -2.80 9.34
CA VAL A 161 23.41 -2.15 10.13
C VAL A 161 23.34 -0.62 9.97
N GLU A 162 23.04 -0.15 8.76
CA GLU A 162 22.87 1.28 8.49
C GLU A 162 21.52 1.77 9.03
N ARG A 163 21.57 2.71 9.97
CA ARG A 163 20.40 3.24 10.68
C ARG A 163 20.22 4.75 10.57
N ARG A 164 21.19 5.44 9.97
CA ARG A 164 21.23 6.90 9.90
C ARG A 164 20.74 7.41 8.55
N ARG A 165 21.01 6.66 7.49
CA ARG A 165 20.62 7.02 6.13
C ARG A 165 19.24 6.49 5.80
N PRO A 166 18.41 7.27 5.11
CA PRO A 166 17.18 6.75 4.55
C PRO A 166 17.48 5.58 3.60
N GLN A 167 16.62 4.58 3.61
CA GLN A 167 16.71 3.42 2.73
C GLN A 167 15.32 3.12 2.18
N ASP A 168 15.28 2.65 0.95
CA ASP A 168 14.09 2.16 0.27
C ASP A 168 14.29 0.71 -0.12
N GLY A 169 13.23 -0.09 -0.02
CA GLY A 169 13.22 -1.51 -0.35
C GLY A 169 11.83 -1.97 -0.75
N GLN A 170 11.70 -3.25 -1.05
CA GLN A 170 10.45 -3.84 -1.54
C GLN A 170 10.25 -5.22 -0.93
N ILE A 171 9.01 -5.55 -0.58
CA ILE A 171 8.60 -6.86 -0.07
C ILE A 171 7.53 -7.39 -1.02
N GLU A 172 7.76 -8.55 -1.62
CA GLU A 172 6.73 -9.31 -2.30
C GLU A 172 6.18 -10.38 -1.36
N THR A 173 4.86 -10.43 -1.19
CA THR A 173 4.23 -11.36 -0.26
C THR A 173 2.81 -11.70 -0.68
N VAL A 174 2.28 -12.80 -0.14
CA VAL A 174 0.88 -13.18 -0.32
C VAL A 174 0.19 -13.14 1.04
N ILE A 175 -0.87 -12.34 1.15
CA ILE A 175 -1.68 -12.22 2.37
C ILE A 175 -3.15 -12.43 2.01
N ASP A 176 -3.82 -13.33 2.69
CA ASP A 176 -5.23 -13.70 2.44
C ASP A 176 -5.50 -14.02 0.95
N GLY A 177 -4.54 -14.69 0.28
CA GLY A 177 -4.62 -15.08 -1.13
C GLY A 177 -4.39 -13.94 -2.13
N LYS A 178 -4.05 -12.74 -1.68
CA LYS A 178 -3.72 -11.59 -2.52
C LYS A 178 -2.21 -11.44 -2.67
N GLU A 179 -1.76 -11.33 -3.89
CA GLU A 179 -0.36 -10.96 -4.19
C GLU A 179 -0.17 -9.47 -3.96
N LEU A 180 0.73 -9.14 -3.07
CA LEU A 180 1.01 -7.78 -2.63
C LEU A 180 2.46 -7.41 -2.94
N ASP A 181 2.63 -6.20 -3.40
CA ASP A 181 3.90 -5.49 -3.49
C ASP A 181 3.91 -4.40 -2.42
N VAL A 182 4.79 -4.52 -1.44
CA VAL A 182 4.90 -3.55 -0.34
C VAL A 182 6.20 -2.79 -0.48
N ARG A 183 6.11 -1.51 -0.83
CA ARG A 183 7.27 -0.61 -0.85
C ARG A 183 7.56 -0.11 0.55
N VAL A 184 8.81 -0.24 0.94
CA VAL A 184 9.28 0.10 2.28
C VAL A 184 10.22 1.28 2.19
N SER A 185 9.99 2.31 3.00
CA SER A 185 10.95 3.40 3.20
C SER A 185 11.24 3.56 4.68
N THR A 186 12.54 3.65 5.03
CA THR A 186 12.98 3.92 6.39
C THR A 186 13.72 5.24 6.47
N THR A 187 13.47 5.97 7.56
CA THR A 187 14.12 7.27 7.81
C THR A 187 14.45 7.41 9.28
N SER A 188 15.68 7.84 9.59
CA SER A 188 16.09 8.12 10.97
C SER A 188 15.33 9.31 11.54
N THR A 189 14.80 9.16 12.75
CA THR A 189 14.16 10.22 13.54
C THR A 189 14.83 10.33 14.90
N VAL A 190 14.44 11.35 15.69
CA VAL A 190 14.97 11.58 17.05
C VAL A 190 14.74 10.38 17.97
N HIS A 191 13.63 9.65 17.79
CA HIS A 191 13.25 8.53 18.65
C HIS A 191 13.58 7.14 18.07
N GLY A 192 14.23 7.08 16.91
CA GLY A 192 14.59 5.85 16.20
C GLY A 192 14.21 5.90 14.72
N GLU A 193 14.35 4.79 14.02
CA GLU A 193 13.98 4.73 12.61
C GLU A 193 12.47 4.60 12.44
N LYS A 194 11.87 5.57 11.74
CA LYS A 194 10.49 5.49 11.25
C LYS A 194 10.46 4.65 9.99
N THR A 195 9.47 3.79 9.86
CA THR A 195 9.23 2.97 8.66
C THR A 195 7.84 3.27 8.09
N VAL A 196 7.78 3.39 6.77
CA VAL A 196 6.51 3.52 6.03
C VAL A 196 6.46 2.37 5.03
N LEU A 197 5.34 1.66 5.03
CA LEU A 197 5.06 0.53 4.15
C LEU A 197 3.88 0.92 3.26
N ARG A 198 4.10 1.09 1.95
CA ARG A 198 3.02 1.34 0.99
C ARG A 198 2.56 0.03 0.40
N ILE A 199 1.30 -0.30 0.57
CA ILE A 199 0.71 -1.56 0.12
C ILE A 199 0.13 -1.38 -1.28
N LEU A 200 0.59 -2.19 -2.21
CA LEU A 200 0.08 -2.26 -3.58
C LEU A 200 -0.51 -3.66 -3.79
N ASP A 201 -1.82 -3.73 -3.99
CA ASP A 201 -2.54 -4.97 -4.28
C ASP A 201 -2.43 -5.28 -5.78
N LYS A 202 -1.60 -6.27 -6.14
CA LYS A 202 -1.42 -6.72 -7.54
C LYS A 202 -2.62 -7.50 -8.09
N SER A 203 -3.51 -8.00 -7.22
CA SER A 203 -4.66 -8.82 -7.62
C SER A 203 -5.80 -8.02 -8.28
N ARG A 204 -5.80 -6.69 -8.13
CA ARG A 204 -6.85 -5.79 -8.67
C ARG A 204 -6.64 -5.37 -10.13
N ALA A 205 -5.81 -6.07 -10.86
CA ALA A 205 -5.47 -5.75 -12.26
C ALA A 205 -6.63 -6.03 -13.24
N LEU A 206 -7.74 -5.32 -13.12
CA LEU A 206 -8.76 -5.24 -14.17
C LEU A 206 -8.38 -4.10 -15.12
N TYR A 207 -7.52 -4.41 -16.09
CA TYR A 207 -7.08 -3.46 -17.10
C TYR A 207 -7.91 -3.60 -18.39
N ASP A 208 -9.22 -3.36 -18.27
CA ASP A 208 -10.11 -3.26 -19.44
C ASP A 208 -10.67 -1.83 -19.49
N VAL A 209 -10.58 -1.19 -20.65
CA VAL A 209 -11.12 0.15 -20.90
C VAL A 209 -12.63 0.20 -20.60
N ASN A 210 -13.35 -0.92 -20.79
CA ASN A 210 -14.78 -1.00 -20.51
C ASN A 210 -15.10 -0.94 -19.01
N THR A 211 -14.17 -1.33 -18.13
CA THR A 211 -14.37 -1.37 -16.68
C THR A 211 -13.84 -0.12 -15.96
N LEU A 212 -13.31 0.86 -16.69
CA LEU A 212 -12.80 2.11 -16.13
C LEU A 212 -13.89 3.06 -15.60
N GLY A 213 -15.17 2.73 -15.80
CA GLY A 213 -16.30 3.59 -15.39
C GLY A 213 -16.56 4.78 -16.31
N MET A 214 -16.01 4.78 -17.53
CA MET A 214 -16.33 5.78 -18.55
C MET A 214 -17.74 5.53 -19.08
N PRO A 215 -18.52 6.60 -19.41
CA PRO A 215 -19.74 6.47 -20.21
C PRO A 215 -19.43 5.74 -21.53
N GLU A 216 -20.39 4.95 -22.02
CA GLU A 216 -20.17 4.05 -23.19
C GLU A 216 -19.69 4.82 -24.43
N GLU A 217 -20.31 5.97 -24.73
CA GLU A 217 -19.91 6.83 -25.85
C GLU A 217 -18.46 7.34 -25.70
N THR A 218 -18.08 7.73 -24.48
CA THR A 218 -16.72 8.20 -24.16
C THR A 218 -15.71 7.06 -24.27
N ALA A 219 -16.06 5.88 -23.80
CA ALA A 219 -15.20 4.69 -23.91
C ALA A 219 -14.97 4.28 -25.37
N ALA A 220 -16.01 4.37 -26.21
CA ALA A 220 -15.88 4.09 -27.64
C ALA A 220 -14.94 5.08 -28.34
N LEU A 221 -15.17 6.40 -28.12
CA LEU A 221 -14.29 7.45 -28.65
C LEU A 221 -12.85 7.30 -28.16
N TYR A 222 -12.67 6.99 -26.88
CA TYR A 222 -11.33 6.78 -26.29
C TYR A 222 -10.59 5.60 -26.94
N LYS A 223 -11.29 4.49 -27.20
CA LYS A 223 -10.73 3.34 -27.91
C LYS A 223 -10.26 3.68 -29.31
N ASP A 224 -10.99 4.51 -30.03
CA ASP A 224 -10.60 4.96 -31.36
C ASP A 224 -9.36 5.86 -31.30
N ILE A 225 -9.29 6.76 -30.31
CA ILE A 225 -8.14 7.64 -30.10
C ILE A 225 -6.88 6.83 -29.80
N ILE A 226 -6.92 5.85 -28.87
CA ILE A 226 -5.73 5.06 -28.51
C ILE A 226 -5.26 4.11 -29.62
N ARG A 227 -6.12 3.79 -30.56
CA ARG A 227 -5.77 2.98 -31.75
C ARG A 227 -5.16 3.80 -32.88
N SER A 228 -5.22 5.13 -32.80
CA SER A 228 -4.61 5.99 -33.82
C SER A 228 -3.11 5.66 -33.99
N PRO A 229 -2.62 5.53 -35.24
CA PRO A 229 -1.22 5.16 -35.52
C PRO A 229 -0.22 6.23 -35.12
N TYR A 230 -0.67 7.46 -34.85
CA TYR A 230 0.16 8.60 -34.50
C TYR A 230 -0.58 9.51 -33.52
N GLY A 231 0.19 10.31 -32.77
CA GLY A 231 -0.35 11.24 -31.79
C GLY A 231 0.22 11.00 -30.39
N MET A 232 -0.32 11.71 -29.45
CA MET A 232 0.01 11.61 -28.03
C MET A 232 -1.26 11.71 -27.21
N VAL A 233 -1.42 10.80 -26.25
CA VAL A 233 -2.48 10.86 -25.24
C VAL A 233 -1.85 11.19 -23.90
N VAL A 234 -2.37 12.21 -23.21
CA VAL A 234 -1.88 12.66 -21.91
C VAL A 234 -2.95 12.43 -20.85
N CYS A 235 -2.60 11.66 -19.81
CA CYS A 235 -3.44 11.49 -18.63
C CYS A 235 -2.95 12.42 -17.52
N ALA A 236 -3.82 13.35 -17.07
CA ALA A 236 -3.53 14.27 -15.98
C ALA A 236 -4.58 14.15 -14.86
N GLY A 237 -4.15 14.33 -13.61
CA GLY A 237 -5.04 14.28 -12.45
C GLY A 237 -4.26 14.11 -11.14
N PRO A 238 -4.89 14.26 -9.97
CA PRO A 238 -4.25 14.07 -8.67
C PRO A 238 -3.85 12.61 -8.43
N THR A 239 -3.10 12.36 -7.35
CA THR A 239 -2.78 11.00 -6.91
C THR A 239 -4.07 10.23 -6.62
N GLY A 240 -4.13 8.95 -7.02
CA GLY A 240 -5.32 8.11 -6.83
C GLY A 240 -6.46 8.33 -7.84
N SER A 241 -6.33 9.25 -8.81
CA SER A 241 -7.37 9.50 -9.82
C SER A 241 -7.48 8.44 -10.92
N GLY A 242 -6.74 7.33 -10.83
CA GLY A 242 -6.80 6.24 -11.82
C GLY A 242 -5.93 6.43 -13.06
N LYS A 243 -4.98 7.37 -13.07
CA LYS A 243 -4.07 7.60 -14.22
C LYS A 243 -3.37 6.32 -14.68
N THR A 244 -2.72 5.61 -13.77
CA THR A 244 -2.00 4.36 -14.04
C THR A 244 -2.93 3.28 -14.54
N THR A 245 -4.08 3.13 -13.90
CA THR A 245 -5.12 2.18 -14.29
C THR A 245 -5.59 2.43 -15.72
N THR A 246 -5.85 3.71 -16.05
CA THR A 246 -6.25 4.11 -17.42
C THR A 246 -5.16 3.83 -18.44
N LEU A 247 -3.89 4.13 -18.14
CA LEU A 247 -2.75 3.86 -19.04
C LEU A 247 -2.59 2.36 -19.27
N TYR A 248 -2.62 1.55 -18.21
CA TYR A 248 -2.49 0.09 -18.36
C TYR A 248 -3.67 -0.54 -19.11
N ALA A 249 -4.90 -0.10 -18.85
CA ALA A 249 -6.06 -0.53 -19.63
C ALA A 249 -5.91 -0.18 -21.11
N SER A 250 -5.37 1.00 -21.42
CA SER A 250 -5.10 1.42 -22.79
C SER A 250 -4.03 0.57 -23.46
N LEU A 251 -2.93 0.26 -22.75
CA LEU A 251 -1.88 -0.62 -23.25
C LEU A 251 -2.40 -2.00 -23.56
N MET A 252 -3.22 -2.57 -22.67
CA MET A 252 -3.86 -3.87 -22.90
C MET A 252 -4.83 -3.84 -24.10
N ALA A 253 -5.56 -2.75 -24.29
CA ALA A 253 -6.51 -2.60 -25.39
C ALA A 253 -5.85 -2.46 -26.77
N ILE A 254 -4.58 -2.01 -26.83
CA ILE A 254 -3.82 -1.89 -28.09
C ILE A 254 -2.80 -3.01 -28.28
N ASN A 255 -2.56 -3.82 -27.25
CA ASN A 255 -1.56 -4.88 -27.31
C ASN A 255 -2.04 -6.02 -28.20
N SER A 256 -1.19 -6.44 -29.13
CA SER A 256 -1.39 -7.61 -30.00
C SER A 256 -0.03 -8.18 -30.41
N ASP A 257 -0.01 -9.38 -30.91
CA ASP A 257 1.22 -10.03 -31.37
C ASP A 257 1.89 -9.30 -32.56
N GLU A 258 1.14 -8.43 -33.24
CA GLU A 258 1.62 -7.64 -34.37
C GLU A 258 2.22 -6.31 -33.98
N ILE A 259 2.03 -5.87 -32.72
CA ILE A 259 2.44 -4.55 -32.23
C ILE A 259 3.43 -4.69 -31.08
N ASN A 260 4.61 -4.12 -31.22
CA ASN A 260 5.56 -4.04 -30.12
C ASN A 260 5.21 -2.88 -29.20
N VAL A 261 4.59 -3.19 -28.04
CA VAL A 261 4.27 -2.23 -27.00
C VAL A 261 5.43 -2.15 -26.00
N MET A 262 5.89 -0.95 -25.72
CA MET A 262 6.95 -0.71 -24.74
C MET A 262 6.54 0.38 -23.76
N THR A 263 6.94 0.24 -22.50
CA THR A 263 6.77 1.28 -21.49
C THR A 263 8.11 1.73 -20.91
N VAL A 264 8.14 2.95 -20.39
CA VAL A 264 9.22 3.49 -19.55
C VAL A 264 8.57 4.04 -18.29
N GLU A 265 8.91 3.47 -17.14
CA GLU A 265 8.18 3.68 -15.89
C GLU A 265 9.15 3.95 -14.73
N ASP A 266 8.71 4.76 -13.76
CA ASP A 266 9.48 5.06 -12.54
C ASP A 266 8.58 4.98 -11.31
N PRO A 267 8.55 3.79 -10.68
CA PRO A 267 8.93 2.47 -11.17
C PRO A 267 7.79 1.74 -11.89
N VAL A 268 8.05 0.54 -12.41
CA VAL A 268 7.02 -0.38 -12.91
C VAL A 268 6.11 -0.79 -11.76
N GLU A 269 4.79 -0.54 -11.87
CA GLU A 269 3.82 -0.90 -10.82
C GLU A 269 3.29 -2.33 -10.98
N TYR A 270 3.04 -2.75 -12.22
CA TYR A 270 2.54 -4.08 -12.54
C TYR A 270 3.26 -4.63 -13.75
N THR A 271 3.59 -5.91 -13.76
CA THR A 271 4.25 -6.58 -14.88
C THR A 271 3.24 -7.27 -15.78
N PHE A 272 3.43 -7.09 -17.09
CA PHE A 272 2.61 -7.74 -18.13
C PHE A 272 3.48 -8.67 -18.96
N PRO A 273 3.11 -9.96 -19.11
CA PRO A 273 3.92 -10.92 -19.87
C PRO A 273 4.12 -10.55 -21.36
N THR A 274 3.23 -9.74 -21.89
CA THR A 274 3.17 -9.40 -23.33
C THR A 274 3.64 -7.98 -23.66
N ILE A 275 4.11 -7.20 -22.66
CA ILE A 275 4.53 -5.82 -22.84
C ILE A 275 5.99 -5.67 -22.38
N ASN A 276 6.81 -5.01 -23.20
CA ASN A 276 8.19 -4.72 -22.84
C ASN A 276 8.26 -3.50 -21.93
N GLN A 277 8.43 -3.72 -20.62
CA GLN A 277 8.44 -2.68 -19.60
C GLN A 277 9.88 -2.35 -19.17
N ILE A 278 10.24 -1.07 -19.20
CA ILE A 278 11.56 -0.57 -18.83
C ILE A 278 11.42 0.27 -17.58
N GLY A 279 11.96 -0.23 -16.46
CA GLY A 279 12.07 0.53 -15.22
C GLY A 279 13.22 1.53 -15.28
N ILE A 280 13.02 2.73 -14.74
CA ILE A 280 14.06 3.72 -14.55
C ILE A 280 15.00 3.26 -13.43
N HIS A 281 16.29 3.42 -13.68
CA HIS A 281 17.34 3.08 -12.71
C HIS A 281 18.44 4.17 -12.79
N GLU A 282 18.24 5.28 -12.11
CA GLU A 282 19.10 6.46 -12.22
C GLU A 282 20.56 6.14 -11.85
N GLN A 283 20.80 5.29 -10.86
CA GLN A 283 22.14 4.86 -10.46
C GLN A 283 22.89 4.09 -11.56
N ALA A 284 22.14 3.37 -12.41
CA ALA A 284 22.68 2.68 -13.58
C ALA A 284 22.68 3.55 -14.85
N GLY A 285 22.32 4.83 -14.75
CA GLY A 285 22.24 5.74 -15.89
C GLY A 285 21.01 5.54 -16.76
N VAL A 286 20.05 4.69 -16.36
CA VAL A 286 18.79 4.47 -17.08
C VAL A 286 17.80 5.55 -16.65
N THR A 287 17.76 6.65 -17.41
CA THR A 287 16.85 7.79 -17.18
C THR A 287 15.76 7.83 -18.26
N PHE A 288 14.67 8.56 -18.02
CA PHE A 288 13.63 8.80 -19.05
C PHE A 288 14.21 9.39 -20.34
N ALA A 289 15.07 10.40 -20.22
CA ALA A 289 15.67 11.07 -21.36
C ALA A 289 16.58 10.12 -22.17
N PHE A 290 17.45 9.38 -21.50
CA PHE A 290 18.33 8.41 -22.13
C PHE A 290 17.55 7.30 -22.83
N THR A 291 16.61 6.68 -22.14
CA THR A 291 15.81 5.57 -22.66
C THR A 291 14.95 6.01 -23.85
N THR A 292 14.28 7.17 -23.73
CA THR A 292 13.44 7.71 -24.83
C THR A 292 14.28 8.08 -26.06
N SER A 293 15.50 8.65 -25.87
CA SER A 293 16.40 8.95 -26.99
C SER A 293 16.84 7.70 -27.71
N LYS A 294 17.20 6.63 -26.97
CA LYS A 294 17.62 5.35 -27.55
C LYS A 294 16.50 4.62 -28.30
N LEU A 295 15.25 4.76 -27.86
CA LEU A 295 14.09 4.24 -28.55
C LEU A 295 13.84 5.00 -29.88
N LYS A 296 14.12 6.31 -29.93
CA LYS A 296 14.02 7.12 -31.16
C LYS A 296 15.08 6.78 -32.20
N ASP A 297 16.33 6.55 -31.78
CA ASP A 297 17.48 6.42 -32.68
C ASP A 297 17.50 5.09 -33.46
N ARG A 298 16.76 4.08 -33.04
CA ARG A 298 16.64 2.80 -33.77
C ARG A 298 15.59 2.91 -34.88
N GLY A 299 15.91 3.60 -35.96
CA GLY A 299 15.05 3.94 -37.10
C GLY A 299 14.31 2.81 -37.81
N LYS A 300 14.48 1.53 -37.43
CA LYS A 300 13.67 0.40 -37.84
C LYS A 300 12.44 0.15 -36.96
N PHE A 301 12.29 0.91 -35.87
CA PHE A 301 11.18 0.76 -34.91
C PHE A 301 9.98 1.66 -35.22
N ARG A 302 10.04 2.47 -36.29
CA ARG A 302 9.04 3.53 -36.53
C ARG A 302 7.66 3.04 -36.94
N GLU A 303 7.53 1.84 -37.50
CA GLU A 303 6.26 1.43 -38.09
C GLU A 303 5.29 0.80 -37.10
N ASN A 304 5.76 0.20 -35.96
CA ASN A 304 4.90 -0.53 -35.04
C ASN A 304 5.20 -0.28 -33.55
N LEU A 305 5.90 0.81 -33.19
CA LEU A 305 6.23 1.12 -31.80
C LEU A 305 5.20 2.04 -31.18
N ARG A 306 4.47 1.58 -30.19
CA ARG A 306 3.65 2.40 -29.29
C ARG A 306 4.34 2.49 -27.94
N THR A 307 4.73 3.68 -27.53
CA THR A 307 5.43 3.93 -26.28
C THR A 307 4.52 4.66 -25.32
N ALA A 308 4.27 4.08 -24.17
CA ALA A 308 3.63 4.75 -23.05
C ALA A 308 4.70 5.18 -22.05
N ILE A 309 4.65 6.42 -21.64
CA ILE A 309 5.56 7.00 -20.66
C ILE A 309 4.72 7.40 -19.46
N ARG A 310 5.11 6.92 -18.31
CA ARG A 310 4.45 7.25 -17.07
C ARG A 310 5.33 8.12 -16.18
N HIS A 311 4.76 9.16 -15.61
CA HIS A 311 5.37 9.98 -14.57
C HIS A 311 4.67 9.78 -13.24
N GLY A 312 5.43 9.38 -12.22
CA GLY A 312 5.12 9.70 -10.85
C GLY A 312 5.86 10.99 -10.48
N LEU A 313 5.31 12.15 -10.80
CA LEU A 313 5.79 13.40 -10.20
C LEU A 313 5.17 13.53 -8.83
N SER A 314 5.98 13.42 -7.77
CA SER A 314 5.60 13.94 -6.47
C SER A 314 5.52 15.46 -6.58
N GLU A 315 4.57 16.09 -5.89
CA GLU A 315 4.37 17.56 -5.92
C GLU A 315 5.65 18.32 -5.60
N ASP A 316 6.60 17.74 -4.88
CA ASP A 316 7.91 18.33 -4.55
C ASP A 316 8.94 18.27 -5.70
N GLY A 317 8.75 17.44 -6.71
CA GLY A 317 9.66 17.28 -7.84
C GLY A 317 9.37 18.22 -9.02
N ALA A 318 8.16 18.74 -9.14
CA ALA A 318 7.72 19.57 -10.27
C ALA A 318 8.42 20.92 -10.36
N ALA A 319 8.86 21.48 -9.23
CA ALA A 319 9.49 22.81 -9.20
C ALA A 319 10.97 22.84 -9.66
N ARG A 320 11.64 21.69 -9.78
CA ARG A 320 13.09 21.64 -10.10
C ARG A 320 13.45 21.13 -11.49
N ARG A 321 12.51 20.67 -12.30
CA ARG A 321 12.80 20.05 -13.62
C ARG A 321 12.09 20.67 -14.83
N SER A 322 11.61 21.90 -14.75
CA SER A 322 11.00 22.63 -15.89
C SER A 322 12.01 23.16 -16.94
N GLY A 323 13.19 22.56 -17.01
CA GLY A 323 14.25 22.93 -17.96
C GLY A 323 14.32 22.10 -19.25
N ALA A 324 13.39 21.18 -19.51
CA ALA A 324 13.39 20.44 -20.75
C ALA A 324 12.73 21.25 -21.87
N SER A 325 13.53 22.06 -22.57
CA SER A 325 13.20 22.73 -23.83
C SER A 325 12.82 21.69 -24.88
N PHE A 326 11.58 21.71 -25.33
CA PHE A 326 11.18 21.00 -26.56
C PHE A 326 11.83 21.70 -27.74
N ALA A 327 12.83 21.10 -28.35
CA ALA A 327 13.39 21.57 -29.60
C ALA A 327 12.30 21.49 -30.68
N LYS A 328 12.03 22.64 -31.34
CA LYS A 328 11.19 22.71 -32.54
C LYS A 328 11.81 21.87 -33.65
N PRO A 329 11.01 21.17 -34.45
CA PRO A 329 11.53 20.55 -35.65
C PRO A 329 11.95 21.65 -36.62
N SER A 330 13.22 21.63 -37.02
CA SER A 330 13.71 22.40 -38.15
C SER A 330 13.10 21.90 -39.45
N SER A 331 12.58 22.80 -40.21
CA SER A 331 12.03 22.73 -41.55
C SER A 331 12.82 21.84 -42.51
#